data_c06c7c9eb7f729f6f4adc77a5c6eb1e0
#
_entry.id   c06c7c9eb7f729f6f4adc77a5c6eb1e0
#
_cell.length_a   1.000
_cell.length_b   1.000
_cell.length_c   1.000
_cell.angle_alpha   90.00
_cell.angle_beta   90.00
_cell.angle_gamma   90.00
#
_symmetry.space_group_name_H-M   'P 1'
#
loop_
_entity.id
_entity.type
_entity.pdbx_description
1 polymer ?
#
loop_
_entity_poly.entity_id
_entity_poly.type
_entity_poly.pdbx_seq_one_letter_code
_entity_poly.pdbx_strand_id
1 'polypeptide(L)'
;MRTMTRRDAFLTLASCLAASPALAALGERPGNYSDNEIVDSGHRFFGSISRGLAEAVESATRKWGRPNAYILGQEGAGAFVGGVRYGEGVMYTRNAGDRRVYWQGPSVGFDAGADGDRTMMLVYNLPAVEAIFRRFGGVDGSAYLVGGFGLTALRADDVVIVPIRTGIGARLGLNLGYIKFTPESTWNPF
;
A
#
# COMPACT_ATOMS: atom_id res chain seq x y z
N MET A 1 73.82 -41.70 -4.61
CA MET A 1 72.64 -42.40 -4.00
C MET A 1 72.25 -41.67 -2.79
N ARG A 2 71.17 -40.88 -2.90
CA ARG A 2 70.56 -40.19 -1.77
C ARG A 2 69.04 -40.45 -1.79
N THR A 3 68.61 -41.21 -0.84
CA THR A 3 67.25 -41.62 -0.61
C THR A 3 66.37 -40.41 -0.23
N MET A 4 65.35 -40.10 -1.03
CA MET A 4 64.32 -39.15 -0.74
C MET A 4 63.33 -39.79 0.20
N THR A 5 63.16 -39.20 1.37
CA THR A 5 62.16 -39.57 2.35
C THR A 5 60.83 -38.93 1.99
N ARG A 6 59.80 -39.77 2.05
CA ARG A 6 58.38 -39.41 1.93
C ARG A 6 57.89 -38.62 3.15
N ARG A 7 57.88 -37.29 3.06
CA ARG A 7 57.18 -36.44 4.01
C ARG A 7 57.00 -35.10 3.36
N ASP A 8 56.00 -34.97 2.55
CA ASP A 8 55.43 -33.65 2.24
C ASP A 8 54.13 -33.88 1.48
N ALA A 9 53.14 -33.11 1.92
CA ALA A 9 51.87 -32.85 1.25
C ALA A 9 50.65 -33.56 1.82
N PHE A 10 50.14 -33.02 2.93
CA PHE A 10 48.73 -32.85 3.13
C PHE A 10 48.44 -31.41 3.56
N LEU A 11 48.47 -30.51 2.62
CA LEU A 11 47.83 -29.23 2.70
C LEU A 11 46.38 -29.40 2.29
N THR A 12 45.52 -29.71 3.26
CA THR A 12 44.09 -29.66 3.11
C THR A 12 43.65 -28.20 3.00
N LEU A 13 43.28 -27.83 1.79
CA LEU A 13 42.60 -26.55 1.49
C LEU A 13 41.22 -26.66 2.09
N ALA A 14 41.03 -26.12 3.30
CA ALA A 14 39.73 -25.85 3.87
C ALA A 14 39.20 -24.58 3.15
N SER A 15 38.48 -24.79 2.07
CA SER A 15 37.66 -23.75 1.44
C SER A 15 36.49 -23.47 2.38
N CYS A 16 36.62 -22.46 3.24
CA CYS A 16 35.51 -21.83 3.88
C CYS A 16 34.62 -21.21 2.80
N LEU A 17 33.51 -21.89 2.47
CA LEU A 17 32.39 -21.24 1.81
C LEU A 17 31.84 -20.21 2.80
N ALA A 18 32.34 -18.98 2.69
CA ALA A 18 31.68 -17.84 3.24
C ALA A 18 30.37 -17.70 2.43
N ALA A 19 29.28 -18.17 3.01
CA ALA A 19 27.93 -17.88 2.52
C ALA A 19 27.77 -16.37 2.53
N SER A 20 27.87 -15.77 1.36
CA SER A 20 27.67 -14.34 1.19
C SER A 20 26.25 -13.98 1.65
N PRO A 21 26.07 -12.94 2.46
CA PRO A 21 24.75 -12.45 2.86
C PRO A 21 23.98 -11.75 1.72
N ALA A 22 24.33 -12.05 0.47
CA ALA A 22 23.73 -11.43 -0.71
C ALA A 22 22.32 -11.96 -1.04
N LEU A 23 21.82 -12.98 -0.33
CA LEU A 23 20.49 -13.54 -0.64
C LEU A 23 19.34 -12.81 0.05
N ALA A 24 19.63 -11.93 1.02
CA ALA A 24 18.59 -11.13 1.69
C ALA A 24 18.25 -9.81 0.98
N ALA A 25 19.04 -9.42 -0.03
CA ALA A 25 18.86 -8.15 -0.75
C ALA A 25 18.00 -8.27 -2.03
N LEU A 26 17.43 -9.43 -2.32
CA LEU A 26 16.63 -9.67 -3.54
C LEU A 26 15.18 -9.17 -3.45
N GLY A 27 14.82 -8.35 -2.45
CA GLY A 27 13.44 -7.89 -2.24
C GLY A 27 13.18 -6.40 -2.45
N GLU A 28 14.20 -5.57 -2.52
CA GLU A 28 13.99 -4.11 -2.66
C GLU A 28 14.10 -3.68 -4.11
N ARG A 29 12.96 -3.62 -4.80
CA ARG A 29 12.91 -2.90 -6.08
C ARG A 29 13.17 -1.42 -5.78
N PRO A 30 14.11 -0.75 -6.47
CA PRO A 30 14.31 0.68 -6.34
C PRO A 30 12.97 1.38 -6.64
N GLY A 31 12.48 2.19 -5.71
CA GLY A 31 11.20 2.88 -5.86
C GLY A 31 10.05 2.35 -5.01
N ASN A 32 10.20 1.22 -4.30
CA ASN A 32 9.17 0.75 -3.37
C ASN A 32 9.42 1.26 -1.94
N TYR A 33 8.33 1.43 -1.19
CA TYR A 33 8.38 1.77 0.22
C TYR A 33 8.45 0.51 1.08
N SER A 34 9.20 0.58 2.18
CA SER A 34 9.18 -0.45 3.21
C SER A 34 7.95 -0.32 4.11
N ASP A 35 7.59 -1.41 4.79
CA ASP A 35 6.45 -1.40 5.72
C ASP A 35 6.62 -0.36 6.82
N ASN A 36 7.84 -0.19 7.36
CA ASN A 36 8.14 0.80 8.39
C ASN A 36 7.92 2.24 7.90
N GLU A 37 8.35 2.57 6.69
CA GLU A 37 8.12 3.90 6.11
C GLU A 37 6.63 4.21 5.94
N ILE A 38 5.85 3.22 5.52
CA ILE A 38 4.40 3.33 5.39
C ILE A 38 3.75 3.48 6.77
N VAL A 39 4.12 2.65 7.74
CA VAL A 39 3.60 2.71 9.11
C VAL A 39 3.92 4.04 9.77
N ASP A 40 5.15 4.54 9.65
CA ASP A 40 5.55 5.84 10.19
C ASP A 40 4.77 7.00 9.56
N SER A 41 4.55 6.94 8.25
CA SER A 41 3.75 7.94 7.54
C SER A 41 2.29 7.90 8.00
N GLY A 42 1.74 6.70 8.16
CA GLY A 42 0.40 6.53 8.69
C GLY A 42 0.26 6.98 10.14
N HIS A 43 1.23 6.71 11.02
CA HIS A 43 1.21 7.17 12.40
C HIS A 43 1.21 8.70 12.49
N ARG A 44 2.03 9.37 11.67
CA ARG A 44 2.02 10.84 11.60
C ARG A 44 0.70 11.40 11.11
N PHE A 45 0.05 10.68 10.20
CA PHE A 45 -1.20 11.10 9.59
C PHE A 45 -2.43 10.85 10.47
N PHE A 46 -2.55 9.64 11.02
CA PHE A 46 -3.69 9.27 11.86
C PHE A 46 -3.57 9.75 13.32
N GLY A 47 -2.39 10.15 13.74
CA GLY A 47 -2.07 10.44 15.15
C GLY A 47 -1.52 9.20 15.85
N SER A 48 -1.43 9.21 17.20
CA SER A 48 -0.85 8.12 17.98
C SER A 48 -1.70 6.84 17.89
N ILE A 49 -1.56 6.13 16.82
CA ILE A 49 -2.28 4.88 16.54
C ILE A 49 -1.25 3.88 16.07
N SER A 50 -1.31 2.90 16.51
CA SER A 50 -1.91 1.69 16.93
C SER A 50 -1.17 0.53 16.27
N ARG A 51 -0.87 -0.41 17.04
CA ARG A 51 -0.45 -1.74 16.56
C ARG A 51 -1.29 -2.20 15.35
N GLY A 52 -2.58 -1.87 15.31
CA GLY A 52 -3.49 -2.23 14.24
C GLY A 52 -3.13 -1.67 12.86
N LEU A 53 -2.55 -0.47 12.76
CA LEU A 53 -2.08 0.04 11.47
C LEU A 53 -0.90 -0.79 10.94
N ALA A 54 0.05 -1.14 11.80
CA ALA A 54 1.17 -1.99 11.40
C ALA A 54 0.68 -3.36 10.90
N GLU A 55 -0.29 -3.97 11.59
CA GLU A 55 -0.92 -5.23 11.18
C GLU A 55 -1.64 -5.08 9.82
N ALA A 56 -2.33 -3.97 9.61
CA ALA A 56 -3.01 -3.69 8.34
C ALA A 56 -2.02 -3.54 7.17
N VAL A 57 -0.95 -2.75 7.36
CA VAL A 57 0.11 -2.58 6.36
C VAL A 57 0.79 -3.91 6.06
N GLU A 58 1.21 -4.65 7.08
CA GLU A 58 1.84 -5.95 6.93
C GLU A 58 0.93 -6.94 6.17
N SER A 59 -0.36 -6.94 6.48
CA SER A 59 -1.34 -7.80 5.80
C SER A 59 -1.47 -7.44 4.32
N ALA A 60 -1.49 -6.14 3.99
CA ALA A 60 -1.52 -5.67 2.61
C ALA A 60 -0.23 -6.03 1.86
N THR A 61 0.94 -5.83 2.51
CA THR A 61 2.24 -6.15 1.92
C THR A 61 2.43 -7.65 1.69
N ARG A 62 1.97 -8.49 2.58
CA ARG A 62 1.99 -9.95 2.37
C ARG A 62 1.20 -10.37 1.13
N LYS A 63 0.09 -9.70 0.85
CA LYS A 63 -0.80 -10.05 -0.26
C LYS A 63 -0.39 -9.43 -1.59
N TRP A 64 0.04 -8.17 -1.58
CA TRP A 64 0.26 -7.36 -2.77
C TRP A 64 1.73 -6.97 -3.01
N GLY A 65 2.61 -7.31 -2.10
CA GLY A 65 3.99 -6.88 -2.11
C GLY A 65 4.18 -5.48 -1.52
N ARG A 66 5.33 -4.86 -1.79
CA ARG A 66 5.63 -3.51 -1.31
C ARG A 66 5.03 -2.44 -2.22
N PRO A 67 4.32 -1.44 -1.68
CA PRO A 67 3.75 -0.37 -2.47
C PRO A 67 4.86 0.53 -3.07
N ASN A 68 4.64 1.06 -4.26
CA ASN A 68 5.53 2.03 -4.89
C ASN A 68 5.00 3.47 -4.85
N ALA A 69 3.78 3.64 -4.36
CA ALA A 69 3.23 4.93 -3.96
C ALA A 69 2.23 4.75 -2.81
N TYR A 70 1.90 5.83 -2.11
CA TYR A 70 0.81 5.86 -1.14
C TYR A 70 0.12 7.22 -1.17
N ILE A 71 -1.15 7.24 -0.75
CA ILE A 71 -1.98 8.44 -0.71
C ILE A 71 -2.40 8.66 0.74
N LEU A 72 -2.26 9.89 1.23
CA LEU A 72 -2.82 10.34 2.49
C LEU A 72 -3.85 11.42 2.20
N GLY A 73 -5.06 11.26 2.74
CA GLY A 73 -6.10 12.21 2.47
C GLY A 73 -7.34 12.02 3.33
N GLN A 74 -8.34 12.83 3.05
CA GLN A 74 -9.61 12.83 3.75
C GLN A 74 -10.73 12.47 2.77
N GLU A 75 -11.71 11.74 3.28
CA GLU A 75 -12.86 11.29 2.51
C GLU A 75 -14.14 11.70 3.23
N GLY A 76 -15.05 12.33 2.52
CA GLY A 76 -16.38 12.66 3.01
C GLY A 76 -17.45 11.95 2.20
N ALA A 77 -18.50 11.48 2.86
CA ALA A 77 -19.68 10.93 2.21
C ALA A 77 -20.82 11.94 2.26
N GLY A 78 -21.31 12.36 1.10
CA GLY A 78 -22.50 13.18 1.00
C GLY A 78 -23.75 12.32 1.12
N ALA A 79 -24.44 12.38 2.25
CA ALA A 79 -25.64 11.58 2.51
C ALA A 79 -26.90 12.04 1.76
N PHE A 80 -26.83 13.11 0.97
CA PHE A 80 -28.05 13.75 0.48
C PHE A 80 -28.71 13.15 -0.75
N VAL A 81 -27.99 12.49 -1.64
CA VAL A 81 -28.60 11.78 -2.78
C VAL A 81 -27.69 10.64 -3.25
N GLY A 82 -28.06 9.40 -2.97
CA GLY A 82 -27.53 8.26 -3.67
C GLY A 82 -26.10 7.82 -3.30
N GLY A 83 -25.64 8.05 -2.07
CA GLY A 83 -24.40 7.44 -1.58
C GLY A 83 -23.16 7.67 -2.46
N VAL A 84 -22.75 8.91 -2.60
CA VAL A 84 -21.49 9.26 -3.28
C VAL A 84 -20.47 9.73 -2.24
N ARG A 85 -19.25 9.22 -2.36
CA ARG A 85 -18.10 9.68 -1.57
C ARG A 85 -17.20 10.55 -2.42
N TYR A 86 -16.61 11.54 -1.78
CA TYR A 86 -15.59 12.39 -2.36
C TYR A 86 -14.41 12.45 -1.42
N GLY A 87 -13.22 12.48 -1.98
CA GLY A 87 -12.02 12.64 -1.18
C GLY A 87 -10.96 13.41 -1.93
N GLU A 88 -10.04 13.94 -1.16
CA GLU A 88 -8.84 14.62 -1.64
C GLU A 88 -7.64 14.24 -0.80
N GLY A 89 -6.47 14.31 -1.39
CA GLY A 89 -5.24 13.99 -0.69
C GLY A 89 -3.99 14.24 -1.52
N VAL A 90 -2.88 13.79 -0.96
CA VAL A 90 -1.59 13.85 -1.63
C VAL A 90 -1.09 12.42 -1.84
N MET A 91 -0.75 12.13 -3.08
CA MET A 91 -0.03 10.91 -3.46
C MET A 91 1.47 11.18 -3.38
N TYR A 92 2.15 10.32 -2.65
CA TYR A 92 3.59 10.33 -2.46
C TYR A 92 4.22 9.24 -3.30
N THR A 93 5.20 9.61 -4.12
CA THR A 93 5.98 8.67 -4.93
C THR A 93 7.46 8.89 -4.69
N ARG A 94 8.26 7.82 -4.75
CA ARG A 94 9.72 7.93 -4.51
C ARG A 94 10.45 8.71 -5.59
N ASN A 95 10.00 8.59 -6.84
CA ASN A 95 10.78 9.02 -7.99
C ASN A 95 10.15 10.16 -8.77
N ALA A 96 8.87 10.49 -8.51
CA ALA A 96 8.11 11.48 -9.28
C ALA A 96 7.57 12.63 -8.41
N GLY A 97 7.95 12.67 -7.12
CA GLY A 97 7.50 13.69 -6.18
C GLY A 97 6.05 13.49 -5.73
N ASP A 98 5.53 14.52 -5.08
CA ASP A 98 4.20 14.52 -4.50
C ASP A 98 3.19 15.09 -5.47
N ARG A 99 1.99 14.48 -5.53
CA ARG A 99 0.92 14.89 -6.43
C ARG A 99 -0.41 15.00 -5.68
N ARG A 100 -1.10 16.14 -5.80
CA ARG A 100 -2.47 16.24 -5.32
C ARG A 100 -3.38 15.39 -6.19
N VAL A 101 -4.27 14.63 -5.54
CA VAL A 101 -5.23 13.74 -6.18
C VAL A 101 -6.59 13.91 -5.54
N TYR A 102 -7.63 13.76 -6.35
CA TYR A 102 -9.02 13.77 -5.93
C TYR A 102 -9.64 12.44 -6.33
N TRP A 103 -10.60 11.97 -5.55
CA TRP A 103 -11.32 10.75 -5.90
C TRP A 103 -12.78 10.83 -5.56
N GLN A 104 -13.55 10.08 -6.31
CA GLN A 104 -14.99 9.92 -6.13
C GLN A 104 -15.41 8.50 -6.45
N GLY A 105 -16.54 8.09 -5.86
CA GLY A 105 -17.12 6.78 -6.11
C GLY A 105 -18.43 6.59 -5.37
N PRO A 106 -19.15 5.50 -5.63
CA PRO A 106 -20.35 5.17 -4.87
C PRO A 106 -19.98 4.91 -3.41
N SER A 107 -20.84 5.33 -2.51
CA SER A 107 -20.81 5.02 -1.09
C SER A 107 -22.05 4.22 -0.77
N VAL A 108 -21.90 3.04 -0.16
CA VAL A 108 -23.00 2.25 0.37
C VAL A 108 -22.83 2.23 1.88
N GLY A 109 -23.69 2.93 2.59
CA GLY A 109 -23.68 3.00 4.05
C GLY A 109 -23.78 4.42 4.58
N PHE A 110 -24.24 4.54 5.81
CA PHE A 110 -24.32 5.79 6.54
C PHE A 110 -22.98 6.06 7.23
N ASP A 111 -22.04 6.63 6.54
CA ASP A 111 -20.91 7.31 7.18
C ASP A 111 -21.33 8.79 7.39
N ALA A 112 -22.22 8.99 8.35
CA ALA A 112 -22.59 10.33 8.81
C ALA A 112 -21.55 10.83 9.81
N GLY A 113 -20.33 11.09 9.33
CA GLY A 113 -19.32 11.84 10.06
C GLY A 113 -19.22 13.23 9.45
N ALA A 114 -19.54 14.27 10.21
CA ALA A 114 -19.35 15.66 9.78
C ALA A 114 -17.87 16.02 9.64
N ASP A 115 -16.98 15.20 10.20
CA ASP A 115 -15.53 15.30 10.08
C ASP A 115 -15.08 14.21 9.11
N GLY A 116 -14.49 14.60 7.99
CA GLY A 116 -14.03 13.67 6.96
C GLY A 116 -13.14 12.55 7.50
N ASP A 117 -13.44 11.32 7.11
CA ASP A 117 -12.66 10.16 7.51
C ASP A 117 -11.26 10.23 6.91
N ARG A 118 -10.24 10.08 7.75
CA ARG A 118 -8.86 9.98 7.29
C ARG A 118 -8.66 8.64 6.60
N THR A 119 -8.14 8.71 5.39
CA THR A 119 -7.90 7.54 4.55
C THR A 119 -6.45 7.50 4.10
N MET A 120 -5.82 6.36 4.28
CA MET A 120 -4.54 6.03 3.67
C MET A 120 -4.78 5.00 2.58
N MET A 121 -4.17 5.18 1.40
CA MET A 121 -4.28 4.20 0.33
C MET A 121 -2.88 3.76 -0.10
N LEU A 122 -2.63 2.47 -0.09
CA LEU A 122 -1.40 1.88 -0.62
C LEU A 122 -1.58 1.63 -2.12
N VAL A 123 -0.58 2.00 -2.92
CA VAL A 123 -0.63 1.88 -4.38
C VAL A 123 0.50 0.97 -4.85
N TYR A 124 0.15 -0.02 -5.64
CA TYR A 124 1.05 -1.06 -6.13
C TYR A 124 1.11 -1.03 -7.65
N ASN A 125 2.29 -1.28 -8.18
CA ASN A 125 2.57 -1.40 -9.61
C ASN A 125 2.17 -0.14 -10.42
N LEU A 126 2.24 1.04 -9.81
CA LEU A 126 1.99 2.30 -10.51
C LEU A 126 3.16 2.58 -11.48
N PRO A 127 2.95 2.55 -12.80
CA PRO A 127 4.05 2.74 -13.76
C PRO A 127 4.45 4.21 -13.92
N ALA A 128 3.50 5.12 -13.78
CA ALA A 128 3.68 6.58 -13.85
C ALA A 128 2.57 7.25 -13.05
N VAL A 129 2.80 8.50 -12.64
CA VAL A 129 1.83 9.28 -11.83
C VAL A 129 0.47 9.41 -12.53
N GLU A 130 0.48 9.60 -13.83
CA GLU A 130 -0.72 9.78 -14.66
C GLU A 130 -1.59 8.51 -14.70
N ALA A 131 -1.01 7.36 -14.49
CA ALA A 131 -1.75 6.09 -14.49
C ALA A 131 -2.74 5.96 -13.32
N ILE A 132 -2.64 6.83 -12.29
CA ILE A 132 -3.62 6.87 -11.21
C ILE A 132 -4.96 7.46 -11.66
N PHE A 133 -4.97 8.39 -12.64
CA PHE A 133 -6.17 9.13 -13.06
C PHE A 133 -7.09 8.29 -13.94
N ARG A 134 -7.71 7.31 -13.31
CA ARG A 134 -8.68 6.39 -13.93
C ARG A 134 -9.63 5.82 -12.90
N ARG A 135 -10.49 4.91 -13.34
CA ARG A 135 -11.43 4.20 -12.48
C ARG A 135 -10.84 2.86 -12.06
N PHE A 136 -10.90 2.59 -10.75
CA PHE A 136 -10.48 1.32 -10.14
C PHE A 136 -11.71 0.60 -9.60
N GLY A 137 -11.95 -0.60 -10.06
CA GLY A 137 -13.05 -1.45 -9.60
C GLY A 137 -12.65 -2.29 -8.40
N GLY A 138 -13.63 -2.66 -7.58
CA GLY A 138 -13.41 -3.58 -6.46
C GLY A 138 -12.99 -4.96 -6.93
N VAL A 139 -12.09 -5.60 -6.19
CA VAL A 139 -11.71 -7.01 -6.38
C VAL A 139 -12.57 -7.86 -5.45
N ASP A 140 -13.28 -8.82 -5.98
CA ASP A 140 -14.16 -9.70 -5.20
C ASP A 140 -13.39 -10.42 -4.09
N GLY A 141 -14.00 -10.48 -2.90
CA GLY A 141 -13.41 -11.14 -1.74
C GLY A 141 -12.15 -10.46 -1.17
N SER A 142 -11.85 -9.22 -1.59
CA SER A 142 -10.67 -8.49 -1.13
C SER A 142 -10.90 -7.61 0.10
N ALA A 143 -12.17 -7.45 0.53
CA ALA A 143 -12.52 -6.66 1.71
C ALA A 143 -12.33 -7.48 2.99
N TYR A 144 -11.56 -6.95 3.94
CA TYR A 144 -11.30 -7.60 5.23
C TYR A 144 -10.95 -6.58 6.32
N LEU A 145 -11.02 -7.03 7.57
CA LEU A 145 -10.71 -6.21 8.75
C LEU A 145 -9.41 -6.72 9.40
N VAL A 146 -8.50 -5.82 9.68
CA VAL A 146 -7.25 -6.11 10.38
C VAL A 146 -6.94 -4.99 11.36
N GLY A 147 -6.71 -5.34 12.64
CA GLY A 147 -6.28 -4.37 13.65
C GLY A 147 -7.26 -3.21 13.87
N GLY A 148 -8.55 -3.37 13.52
CA GLY A 148 -9.55 -2.31 13.57
C GLY A 148 -9.63 -1.42 12.33
N PHE A 149 -8.83 -1.73 11.30
CA PHE A 149 -8.88 -1.07 10.00
C PHE A 149 -9.61 -1.92 8.97
N GLY A 150 -10.41 -1.25 8.13
CA GLY A 150 -11.01 -1.86 6.94
C GLY A 150 -10.08 -1.72 5.74
N LEU A 151 -9.83 -2.82 5.07
CA LEU A 151 -9.05 -2.88 3.84
C LEU A 151 -9.92 -3.42 2.72
N THR A 152 -9.77 -2.83 1.53
CA THR A 152 -10.43 -3.28 0.31
C THR A 152 -9.47 -3.09 -0.84
N ALA A 153 -9.23 -4.08 -1.67
CA ALA A 153 -8.43 -3.90 -2.85
C ALA A 153 -9.30 -3.46 -4.04
N LEU A 154 -8.79 -2.48 -4.77
CA LEU A 154 -9.35 -1.98 -6.01
C LEU A 154 -8.30 -2.15 -7.11
N ARG A 155 -8.72 -2.45 -8.32
CA ARG A 155 -7.80 -2.73 -9.42
C ARG A 155 -8.24 -2.05 -10.72
N ALA A 156 -7.23 -1.61 -11.48
CA ALA A 156 -7.36 -1.24 -12.87
C ALA A 156 -6.09 -1.71 -13.59
N ASP A 157 -6.22 -2.61 -14.55
CA ASP A 157 -5.12 -3.33 -15.19
C ASP A 157 -4.19 -3.97 -14.13
N ASP A 158 -2.90 -3.63 -14.14
CA ASP A 158 -1.92 -4.15 -13.17
C ASP A 158 -1.78 -3.30 -11.91
N VAL A 159 -2.38 -2.10 -11.90
CA VAL A 159 -2.33 -1.20 -10.75
C VAL A 159 -3.35 -1.63 -9.71
N VAL A 160 -2.90 -1.81 -8.48
CA VAL A 160 -3.76 -2.15 -7.33
C VAL A 160 -3.69 -1.03 -6.31
N ILE A 161 -4.84 -0.65 -5.78
CA ILE A 161 -4.97 0.33 -4.69
C ILE A 161 -5.64 -0.37 -3.51
N VAL A 162 -5.07 -0.21 -2.32
CA VAL A 162 -5.62 -0.75 -1.08
C VAL A 162 -5.90 0.39 -0.10
N PRO A 163 -7.13 0.92 -0.07
CA PRO A 163 -7.56 1.84 0.97
C PRO A 163 -7.54 1.18 2.35
N ILE A 164 -6.94 1.87 3.31
CA ILE A 164 -6.93 1.56 4.73
C ILE A 164 -7.73 2.66 5.43
N ARG A 165 -8.85 2.30 6.04
CA ARG A 165 -9.79 3.23 6.66
C ARG A 165 -9.97 2.92 8.13
N THR A 166 -10.18 3.98 8.93
CA THR A 166 -10.56 3.89 10.34
C THR A 166 -12.08 4.07 10.49
N GLY A 167 -12.63 3.66 11.65
CA GLY A 167 -14.00 3.98 11.99
C GLY A 167 -15.05 2.92 11.72
N ILE A 168 -16.31 3.27 11.93
CA ILE A 168 -17.46 2.36 11.79
C ILE A 168 -17.67 1.95 10.32
N GLY A 169 -17.37 2.82 9.38
CA GLY A 169 -17.38 2.56 7.94
C GLY A 169 -16.42 1.46 7.51
N ALA A 170 -15.34 1.25 8.26
CA ALA A 170 -14.42 0.13 8.04
C ALA A 170 -15.12 -1.24 8.19
N ARG A 171 -16.15 -1.33 9.02
CA ARG A 171 -16.91 -2.59 9.25
C ARG A 171 -17.92 -2.91 8.16
N LEU A 172 -18.35 -1.90 7.41
CA LEU A 172 -19.33 -2.02 6.34
C LEU A 172 -18.70 -1.83 4.95
N GLY A 173 -17.40 -1.67 4.88
CA GLY A 173 -16.62 -1.43 3.67
C GLY A 173 -16.58 -2.55 2.65
N LEU A 174 -17.57 -3.40 2.62
CA LEU A 174 -17.88 -4.35 1.55
C LEU A 174 -18.37 -3.64 0.28
N ASN A 175 -17.99 -2.39 0.09
CA ASN A 175 -18.42 -1.62 -1.05
C ASN A 175 -17.71 -2.09 -2.30
N LEU A 176 -18.37 -2.95 -2.98
CA LEU A 176 -18.19 -3.41 -4.35
C LEU A 176 -18.43 -2.25 -5.32
N GLY A 177 -17.76 -1.17 -5.11
CA GLY A 177 -17.87 -0.02 -5.97
C GLY A 177 -16.61 0.16 -6.79
N TYR A 178 -16.49 1.33 -7.28
CA TYR A 178 -15.27 1.79 -7.90
C TYR A 178 -14.82 3.09 -7.21
N ILE A 179 -13.56 3.42 -7.39
CA ILE A 179 -13.03 4.75 -7.13
C ILE A 179 -12.48 5.29 -8.44
N LYS A 180 -12.89 6.51 -8.80
CA LYS A 180 -12.35 7.25 -9.93
C LYS A 180 -11.43 8.34 -9.40
N PHE A 181 -10.17 8.33 -9.81
CA PHE A 181 -9.22 9.40 -9.50
C PHE A 181 -9.19 10.46 -10.60
N THR A 182 -9.04 11.71 -10.17
CA THR A 182 -8.96 12.88 -11.06
C THR A 182 -7.86 13.84 -10.57
N PRO A 183 -7.20 14.57 -11.50
CA PRO A 183 -6.19 15.58 -11.14
C PRO A 183 -6.79 16.84 -10.53
N GLU A 184 -8.08 17.06 -10.75
CA GLU A 184 -8.84 18.22 -10.26
C GLU A 184 -10.12 17.75 -9.56
N SER A 185 -10.62 18.58 -8.66
CA SER A 185 -11.90 18.33 -8.00
C SER A 185 -13.04 18.34 -9.01
N THR A 186 -13.84 17.30 -9.05
CA THR A 186 -15.00 17.19 -9.93
C THR A 186 -16.18 16.58 -9.19
N TRP A 187 -17.39 17.04 -9.52
CA TRP A 187 -18.64 16.52 -8.95
C TRP A 187 -19.22 15.34 -9.76
N ASN A 188 -18.56 14.95 -10.84
CA ASN A 188 -19.02 13.85 -11.70
C ASN A 188 -18.33 12.53 -11.32
N PRO A 189 -18.99 11.65 -10.53
CA PRO A 189 -18.44 10.35 -10.16
C PRO A 189 -18.45 9.34 -11.31
N PHE A 190 -19.11 9.61 -12.42
CA PHE A 190 -19.29 8.72 -13.57
C PHE A 190 -18.29 8.98 -14.69
#